data_b9ef026e4e16d6d9978a098f83925c99
#
_entry.id   b9ef026e4e16d6d9978a098f83925c99
#
_cell.length_a   1.000
_cell.length_b   1.000
_cell.length_c   1.000
_cell.angle_alpha   90.00
_cell.angle_beta   90.00
_cell.angle_gamma   90.00
#
_symmetry.space_group_name_H-M   'P 1'
#
loop_
_entity.id
_entity.type
_entity.pdbx_description
1 polymer ?
#
loop_
_entity_poly.entity_id
_entity_poly.type
_entity_poly.pdbx_seq_one_letter_code
_entity_poly.pdbx_strand_id
1 'polypeptide(L)'
;MQLGKVEGRKMHGYTNKERKGNDNRKRKEYVYGKYQNPQVWGIYFADLPKIEGSHILHGKRPVIVYSNNICNNTSTEINVYPITKKLRNWIPTHVTIYPNTSNGLKMVSQVYLEQGRTIPKNNLLEYWGRISDLSLMLKIGHGILIQNGMLSYMNAMAS
;
A
#
# COMPACT_ATOMS: atom_id res chain seq x y z
N MET A 1 40.19 26.61 0.96
CA MET A 1 39.33 25.55 0.44
C MET A 1 37.91 26.06 0.47
N GLN A 2 37.38 26.53 -0.68
CA GLN A 2 36.08 27.20 -0.75
C GLN A 2 35.01 26.16 -1.07
N LEU A 3 33.99 26.08 -0.20
CA LEU A 3 32.80 25.25 -0.41
C LEU A 3 31.90 25.94 -1.46
N GLY A 4 31.74 25.32 -2.61
CA GLY A 4 30.88 25.80 -3.67
C GLY A 4 29.40 25.69 -3.27
N LYS A 5 28.68 26.81 -3.47
CA LYS A 5 27.22 26.88 -3.36
C LYS A 5 26.56 26.05 -4.44
N VAL A 6 25.72 25.08 -4.03
CA VAL A 6 24.83 24.38 -4.94
C VAL A 6 23.60 25.27 -5.17
N GLU A 7 23.52 25.85 -6.38
CA GLU A 7 22.34 26.59 -6.80
C GLU A 7 21.14 25.64 -7.03
N GLY A 8 20.04 25.93 -6.35
CA GLY A 8 18.80 25.19 -6.48
C GLY A 8 18.20 25.34 -7.89
N ARG A 9 18.06 24.25 -8.62
CA ARG A 9 17.28 24.20 -9.86
C ARG A 9 15.80 24.42 -9.56
N LYS A 10 15.28 25.54 -10.06
CA LYS A 10 13.84 25.81 -10.10
C LYS A 10 13.15 24.71 -10.92
N MET A 11 12.24 23.97 -10.30
CA MET A 11 11.34 23.08 -11.01
C MET A 11 10.42 23.90 -11.92
N HIS A 12 10.48 23.65 -13.22
CA HIS A 12 9.59 24.28 -14.19
C HIS A 12 8.16 23.81 -13.91
N GLY A 13 7.28 24.79 -13.62
CA GLY A 13 5.86 24.53 -13.46
C GLY A 13 5.26 24.02 -14.78
N TYR A 14 4.57 22.90 -14.72
CA TYR A 14 3.69 22.47 -15.80
C TYR A 14 2.52 23.44 -15.89
N THR A 15 2.56 24.34 -16.86
CA THR A 15 1.39 25.16 -17.20
C THR A 15 0.40 24.27 -17.96
N ASN A 16 -0.79 24.09 -17.39
CA ASN A 16 -1.92 23.49 -18.08
C ASN A 16 -2.32 24.39 -19.27
N LYS A 17 -1.89 24.02 -20.48
CA LYS A 17 -2.48 24.54 -21.70
C LYS A 17 -3.84 23.87 -21.88
N GLU A 18 -4.91 24.63 -21.70
CA GLU A 18 -6.27 24.22 -22.01
C GLU A 18 -6.37 23.76 -23.48
N ARG A 19 -6.48 22.46 -23.68
CA ARG A 19 -6.95 21.92 -24.96
C ARG A 19 -8.46 21.96 -24.93
N LYS A 20 -9.05 22.98 -25.56
CA LYS A 20 -10.47 22.99 -25.95
C LYS A 20 -10.67 21.94 -27.04
N GLY A 21 -10.91 20.73 -26.66
CA GLY A 21 -11.43 19.66 -27.51
C GLY A 21 -12.83 19.33 -27.02
N ASN A 22 -13.81 19.53 -27.92
CA ASN A 22 -15.20 19.20 -27.68
C ASN A 22 -15.34 17.66 -27.73
N ASP A 23 -15.01 17.00 -26.62
CA ASP A 23 -15.15 15.55 -26.49
C ASP A 23 -16.35 15.27 -25.56
N ASN A 24 -17.51 15.06 -26.19
CA ASN A 24 -18.76 14.64 -25.56
C ASN A 24 -18.72 13.17 -25.10
N ARG A 25 -17.55 12.65 -24.72
CA ARG A 25 -17.45 11.40 -23.97
C ARG A 25 -17.95 11.69 -22.56
N LYS A 26 -19.13 11.16 -22.19
CA LYS A 26 -19.64 11.11 -20.82
C LYS A 26 -18.49 10.67 -19.93
N ARG A 27 -17.87 11.61 -19.17
CA ARG A 27 -16.96 11.27 -18.09
C ARG A 27 -17.78 10.37 -17.18
N LYS A 28 -17.40 9.07 -17.10
CA LYS A 28 -17.91 8.21 -16.04
C LYS A 28 -17.55 8.92 -14.75
N GLU A 29 -18.55 9.39 -14.05
CA GLU A 29 -18.40 9.96 -12.72
C GLU A 29 -17.84 8.83 -11.85
N TYR A 30 -16.55 8.89 -11.55
CA TYR A 30 -15.93 7.92 -10.65
C TYR A 30 -16.49 8.19 -9.27
N VAL A 31 -17.40 7.33 -8.83
CA VAL A 31 -17.90 7.35 -7.46
C VAL A 31 -16.75 6.91 -6.58
N TYR A 32 -16.06 7.88 -5.97
CA TYR A 32 -15.05 7.61 -4.97
C TYR A 32 -15.73 6.94 -3.77
N GLY A 33 -15.15 5.83 -3.30
CA GLY A 33 -15.62 5.15 -2.12
C GLY A 33 -15.51 6.03 -0.87
N LYS A 34 -16.05 5.52 0.23
CA LYS A 34 -16.06 6.18 1.55
C LYS A 34 -14.67 6.68 1.98
N TYR A 35 -13.59 6.02 1.54
CA TYR A 35 -12.22 6.35 1.88
C TYR A 35 -11.48 6.93 0.67
N GLN A 36 -11.56 8.25 0.50
CA GLN A 36 -10.91 8.94 -0.62
C GLN A 36 -9.39 9.00 -0.47
N ASN A 37 -8.89 9.15 0.76
CA ASN A 37 -7.46 9.31 1.06
C ASN A 37 -7.00 8.30 2.14
N PRO A 38 -6.98 7.00 1.82
CA PRO A 38 -6.48 6.01 2.76
C PRO A 38 -5.00 6.25 3.02
N GLN A 39 -4.57 6.09 4.28
CA GLN A 39 -3.21 6.38 4.69
C GLN A 39 -2.34 5.13 4.62
N VAL A 40 -1.07 5.30 4.21
CA VAL A 40 -0.06 4.25 4.31
C VAL A 40 0.02 3.71 5.74
N TRP A 41 0.21 2.41 5.90
CA TRP A 41 0.16 1.67 7.17
C TRP A 41 -1.23 1.59 7.82
N GLY A 42 -2.26 2.15 7.19
CA GLY A 42 -3.64 1.97 7.63
C GLY A 42 -4.09 0.53 7.44
N ILE A 43 -4.84 0.01 8.42
CA ILE A 43 -5.52 -1.28 8.34
C ILE A 43 -6.99 -1.02 8.06
N TYR A 44 -7.47 -1.62 6.99
CA TYR A 44 -8.85 -1.52 6.54
C TYR A 44 -9.45 -2.90 6.37
N PHE A 45 -10.73 -3.04 6.67
CA PHE A 45 -11.51 -4.18 6.21
C PHE A 45 -11.88 -3.92 4.76
N ALA A 46 -11.55 -4.86 3.87
CA ALA A 46 -11.72 -4.68 2.43
C ALA A 46 -12.31 -5.93 1.78
N ASP A 47 -12.95 -5.75 0.64
CA ASP A 47 -13.41 -6.86 -0.20
C ASP A 47 -12.41 -7.10 -1.33
N LEU A 48 -11.67 -8.19 -1.23
CA LEU A 48 -10.66 -8.56 -2.22
C LEU A 48 -11.28 -9.42 -3.32
N PRO A 49 -11.15 -9.03 -4.59
CA PRO A 49 -11.73 -9.80 -5.69
C PRO A 49 -11.11 -11.20 -5.76
N LYS A 50 -11.96 -12.18 -6.10
CA LYS A 50 -11.53 -13.53 -6.40
C LYS A 50 -10.91 -13.54 -7.79
N ILE A 51 -9.78 -14.24 -7.93
CA ILE A 51 -9.15 -14.51 -9.22
C ILE A 51 -9.30 -16.00 -9.48
N GLU A 52 -10.03 -16.35 -10.55
CA GLU A 52 -10.25 -17.75 -10.93
C GLU A 52 -8.93 -18.46 -11.22
N GLY A 53 -8.84 -19.72 -10.80
CA GLY A 53 -7.61 -20.53 -10.94
C GLY A 53 -6.49 -20.15 -9.98
N SER A 54 -6.73 -19.24 -9.03
CA SER A 54 -5.74 -18.76 -8.05
C SER A 54 -6.10 -19.18 -6.63
N HIS A 55 -5.06 -19.43 -5.83
CA HIS A 55 -5.18 -19.72 -4.39
C HIS A 55 -4.90 -18.48 -3.52
N ILE A 56 -4.84 -17.29 -4.11
CA ILE A 56 -4.61 -16.06 -3.35
C ILE A 56 -5.79 -15.76 -2.42
N LEU A 57 -5.49 -15.07 -1.32
CA LEU A 57 -6.50 -14.65 -0.36
C LEU A 57 -7.50 -13.69 -1.03
N HIS A 58 -8.79 -13.96 -0.91
CA HIS A 58 -9.88 -13.18 -1.49
C HIS A 58 -11.03 -13.00 -0.50
N GLY A 59 -12.07 -12.26 -0.90
CA GLY A 59 -13.24 -11.96 -0.08
C GLY A 59 -12.94 -10.95 1.02
N LYS A 60 -13.91 -10.74 1.90
CA LYS A 60 -13.84 -9.71 2.95
C LYS A 60 -12.82 -10.07 4.02
N ARG A 61 -11.83 -9.22 4.19
CA ARG A 61 -10.73 -9.40 5.16
C ARG A 61 -9.99 -8.11 5.45
N PRO A 62 -9.21 -8.05 6.56
CA PRO A 62 -8.33 -6.92 6.78
C PRO A 62 -7.18 -6.90 5.78
N VAL A 63 -6.76 -5.70 5.42
CA VAL A 63 -5.61 -5.40 4.56
C VAL A 63 -4.79 -4.27 5.15
N ILE A 64 -3.49 -4.22 4.85
CA ILE A 64 -2.64 -3.05 5.10
C ILE A 64 -2.48 -2.28 3.80
N VAL A 65 -2.72 -0.98 3.82
CA VAL A 65 -2.37 -0.07 2.73
C VAL A 65 -0.87 0.20 2.77
N TYR A 66 -0.15 -0.09 1.67
CA TYR A 66 1.28 0.13 1.57
C TYR A 66 1.71 1.08 0.45
N SER A 67 0.79 1.51 -0.40
CA SER A 67 1.05 2.63 -1.30
C SER A 67 1.22 3.92 -0.51
N ASN A 68 2.13 4.79 -0.97
CA ASN A 68 2.41 6.05 -0.29
C ASN A 68 1.23 7.04 -0.40
N ASN A 69 1.21 8.02 0.50
CA ASN A 69 0.07 8.95 0.60
C ASN A 69 -0.08 9.85 -0.63
N ILE A 70 0.97 10.11 -1.40
CA ILE A 70 0.87 10.88 -2.66
C ILE A 70 0.03 10.06 -3.66
N CYS A 71 0.38 8.79 -3.87
CA CYS A 71 -0.41 7.90 -4.71
C CYS A 71 -1.83 7.71 -4.17
N ASN A 72 -1.97 7.52 -2.86
CA ASN A 72 -3.27 7.34 -2.21
C ASN A 72 -4.19 8.54 -2.37
N ASN A 73 -3.65 9.76 -2.48
CA ASN A 73 -4.43 10.98 -2.64
C ASN A 73 -4.79 11.28 -4.10
N THR A 74 -4.04 10.74 -5.06
CA THR A 74 -4.17 11.10 -6.48
C THR A 74 -4.72 10.00 -7.37
N SER A 75 -4.62 8.73 -6.94
CA SER A 75 -5.13 7.57 -7.71
C SER A 75 -6.53 7.16 -7.26
N THR A 76 -7.25 6.47 -8.11
CA THR A 76 -8.51 5.75 -7.79
C THR A 76 -8.26 4.37 -7.20
N GLU A 77 -7.03 3.88 -7.33
CA GLU A 77 -6.55 2.59 -6.82
C GLU A 77 -5.53 2.79 -5.70
N ILE A 78 -5.36 1.75 -4.90
CA ILE A 78 -4.35 1.64 -3.84
C ILE A 78 -3.69 0.27 -3.86
N ASN A 79 -2.50 0.18 -3.29
CA ASN A 79 -1.83 -1.10 -3.10
C ASN A 79 -2.02 -1.60 -1.67
N VAL A 80 -2.37 -2.87 -1.55
CA VAL A 80 -2.67 -3.50 -0.27
C VAL A 80 -1.99 -4.87 -0.13
N TYR A 81 -1.65 -5.23 1.10
CA TYR A 81 -1.29 -6.59 1.50
C TYR A 81 -2.44 -7.19 2.31
N PRO A 82 -2.88 -8.42 2.00
CA PRO A 82 -3.92 -9.09 2.76
C PRO A 82 -3.40 -9.56 4.12
N ILE A 83 -4.28 -9.48 5.12
CA ILE A 83 -4.06 -10.02 6.46
C ILE A 83 -4.96 -11.24 6.65
N THR A 84 -4.45 -12.26 7.31
CA THR A 84 -5.18 -13.49 7.62
C THR A 84 -4.87 -14.01 9.02
N LYS A 85 -5.86 -14.61 9.66
CA LYS A 85 -5.70 -15.35 10.93
C LYS A 85 -5.07 -16.75 10.74
N LYS A 86 -4.95 -17.21 9.49
CA LYS A 86 -4.30 -18.49 9.18
C LYS A 86 -2.79 -18.29 9.24
N LEU A 87 -2.18 -18.71 10.33
CA LEU A 87 -0.75 -18.61 10.55
C LEU A 87 -0.02 -19.71 9.79
N ARG A 88 1.04 -19.35 9.08
CA ARG A 88 1.98 -20.29 8.44
C ARG A 88 3.39 -19.94 8.90
N ASN A 89 4.07 -20.89 9.48
CA ASN A 89 5.45 -20.73 9.90
C ASN A 89 6.42 -20.93 8.72
N TRP A 90 7.61 -20.35 8.82
CA TRP A 90 8.75 -20.53 7.90
C TRP A 90 8.70 -19.82 6.55
N ILE A 91 7.77 -18.90 6.34
CA ILE A 91 7.75 -18.11 5.11
C ILE A 91 8.22 -16.68 5.44
N PRO A 92 9.37 -16.23 4.93
CA PRO A 92 9.95 -14.91 5.28
C PRO A 92 9.06 -13.72 4.92
N THR A 93 8.15 -13.92 3.97
CA THR A 93 7.19 -12.91 3.52
C THR A 93 5.88 -12.91 4.32
N HIS A 94 5.77 -13.79 5.33
CA HIS A 94 4.65 -13.79 6.28
C HIS A 94 5.08 -13.13 7.60
N VAL A 95 4.60 -11.92 7.84
CA VAL A 95 4.93 -11.18 9.06
C VAL A 95 3.78 -11.23 10.05
N THR A 96 4.05 -11.71 11.27
CA THR A 96 3.05 -11.81 12.33
C THR A 96 2.75 -10.45 12.94
N ILE A 97 1.47 -10.16 13.10
CA ILE A 97 0.94 -8.95 13.71
C ILE A 97 0.12 -9.36 14.94
N TYR A 98 0.50 -8.86 16.10
CA TYR A 98 -0.27 -9.04 17.34
C TYR A 98 -1.32 -7.94 17.48
N PRO A 99 -2.54 -8.27 17.96
CA PRO A 99 -3.58 -7.28 18.19
C PRO A 99 -3.11 -6.25 19.23
N ASN A 100 -3.46 -4.99 18.97
CA ASN A 100 -3.30 -3.91 19.95
C ASN A 100 -4.36 -2.83 19.70
N THR A 101 -4.40 -1.83 20.58
CA THR A 101 -5.39 -0.75 20.51
C THR A 101 -5.27 0.14 19.27
N SER A 102 -4.08 0.18 18.63
CA SER A 102 -3.83 1.04 17.46
C SER A 102 -4.22 0.37 16.14
N ASN A 103 -4.06 -0.95 16.02
CA ASN A 103 -4.23 -1.66 14.76
C ASN A 103 -5.63 -2.25 14.52
N GLY A 104 -6.47 -2.30 15.57
CA GLY A 104 -7.85 -2.76 15.48
C GLY A 104 -8.05 -4.26 15.22
N LEU A 105 -6.97 -5.04 15.12
CA LEU A 105 -7.06 -6.49 14.99
C LEU A 105 -7.55 -7.10 16.31
N LYS A 106 -8.33 -8.18 16.22
CA LYS A 106 -8.89 -8.88 17.40
C LYS A 106 -8.15 -10.17 17.74
N MET A 107 -7.29 -10.64 16.85
CA MET A 107 -6.53 -11.87 17.04
C MET A 107 -5.19 -11.81 16.31
N VAL A 108 -4.24 -12.63 16.76
CA VAL A 108 -2.95 -12.79 16.08
C VAL A 108 -3.19 -13.16 14.63
N SER A 109 -2.54 -12.42 13.75
CA SER A 109 -2.71 -12.54 12.30
C SER A 109 -1.36 -12.44 11.60
N GLN A 110 -1.34 -12.75 10.32
CA GLN A 110 -0.16 -12.55 9.47
C GLN A 110 -0.54 -11.72 8.26
N VAL A 111 0.34 -10.82 7.86
CA VAL A 111 0.31 -10.19 6.55
C VAL A 111 1.10 -11.04 5.57
N TYR A 112 0.52 -11.30 4.39
CA TYR A 112 1.13 -12.08 3.32
C TYR A 112 1.67 -11.14 2.26
N LEU A 113 2.98 -10.87 2.29
CA LEU A 113 3.63 -9.87 1.44
C LEU A 113 3.77 -10.32 0.00
N GLU A 114 3.83 -11.63 -0.25
CA GLU A 114 3.82 -12.21 -1.60
C GLU A 114 2.47 -12.05 -2.31
N GLN A 115 1.42 -11.65 -1.59
CA GLN A 115 0.07 -11.49 -2.13
C GLN A 115 -0.35 -10.01 -2.24
N GLY A 116 0.63 -9.11 -2.29
CA GLY A 116 0.40 -7.69 -2.55
C GLY A 116 -0.32 -7.46 -3.87
N ARG A 117 -1.28 -6.54 -3.86
CA ARG A 117 -2.05 -6.22 -5.07
C ARG A 117 -2.62 -4.83 -5.05
N THR A 118 -2.98 -4.36 -6.24
CA THR A 118 -3.73 -3.14 -6.44
C THR A 118 -5.22 -3.43 -6.41
N ILE A 119 -5.97 -2.61 -5.69
CA ILE A 119 -7.43 -2.65 -5.64
C ILE A 119 -8.03 -1.26 -5.80
N PRO A 120 -9.27 -1.13 -6.32
CA PRO A 120 -10.00 0.12 -6.25
C PRO A 120 -10.24 0.56 -4.80
N LYS A 121 -10.17 1.86 -4.51
CA LYS A 121 -10.49 2.40 -3.17
C LYS A 121 -11.89 2.02 -2.70
N ASN A 122 -12.83 1.85 -3.63
CA ASN A 122 -14.21 1.44 -3.34
C ASN A 122 -14.30 0.05 -2.68
N ASN A 123 -13.26 -0.75 -2.76
CA ASN A 123 -13.20 -2.05 -2.09
C ASN A 123 -12.88 -1.92 -0.59
N LEU A 124 -12.50 -0.74 -0.11
CA LEU A 124 -12.33 -0.47 1.32
C LEU A 124 -13.70 -0.27 1.99
N LEU A 125 -14.01 -1.09 2.98
CA LEU A 125 -15.32 -1.13 3.64
C LEU A 125 -15.30 -0.40 4.99
N GLU A 126 -14.23 -0.59 5.80
CA GLU A 126 -14.13 -0.06 7.14
C GLU A 126 -12.67 0.20 7.52
N TYR A 127 -12.41 1.32 8.19
CA TYR A 127 -11.11 1.61 8.80
C TYR A 127 -11.05 0.98 10.19
N TRP A 128 -10.05 0.13 10.43
CA TRP A 128 -9.87 -0.54 11.72
C TRP A 128 -8.80 0.08 12.60
N GLY A 129 -7.75 0.65 12.00
CA GLY A 129 -6.63 1.20 12.72
C GLY A 129 -5.38 1.32 11.84
N ARG A 130 -4.21 1.35 12.47
CA ARG A 130 -2.94 1.49 11.75
C ARG A 130 -1.80 0.75 12.45
N ILE A 131 -0.79 0.40 11.67
CA ILE A 131 0.52 0.01 12.21
C ILE A 131 1.24 1.30 12.64
N SER A 132 1.65 1.36 13.90
CA SER A 132 2.43 2.47 14.48
C SER A 132 3.75 2.02 15.09
N ASP A 133 3.96 0.72 15.24
CA ASP A 133 5.19 0.13 15.75
C ASP A 133 6.26 0.11 14.67
N LEU A 134 7.33 0.89 14.87
CA LEU A 134 8.46 0.98 13.95
C LEU A 134 9.15 -0.37 13.73
N SER A 135 9.28 -1.20 14.79
CA SER A 135 9.89 -2.53 14.67
C SER A 135 9.08 -3.43 13.71
N LEU A 136 7.75 -3.38 13.80
CA LEU A 136 6.87 -4.12 12.90
C LEU A 136 6.93 -3.55 11.46
N MET A 137 6.95 -2.22 11.31
CA MET A 137 7.13 -1.59 10.00
C MET A 137 8.43 -2.02 9.33
N LEU A 138 9.53 -2.07 10.07
CA LEU A 138 10.83 -2.54 9.56
C LEU A 138 10.79 -4.02 9.17
N LYS A 139 10.13 -4.87 9.95
CA LYS A 139 9.95 -6.31 9.60
C LYS A 139 9.15 -6.48 8.31
N ILE A 140 8.07 -5.72 8.15
CA ILE A 140 7.26 -5.72 6.92
C ILE A 140 8.10 -5.21 5.75
N GLY A 141 8.81 -4.09 5.92
CA GLY A 141 9.71 -3.54 4.89
C GLY A 141 10.79 -4.54 4.45
N HIS A 142 11.42 -5.23 5.40
CA HIS A 142 12.39 -6.28 5.10
C HIS A 142 11.76 -7.44 4.30
N GLY A 143 10.57 -7.90 4.69
CA GLY A 143 9.84 -8.92 3.96
C GLY A 143 9.47 -8.49 2.53
N ILE A 144 9.15 -7.21 2.32
CA ILE A 144 8.91 -6.63 0.98
C ILE A 144 10.18 -6.67 0.12
N LEU A 145 11.34 -6.33 0.70
CA LEU A 145 12.63 -6.42 -0.01
C LEU A 145 12.97 -7.85 -0.40
N ILE A 146 12.69 -8.82 0.47
CA ILE A 146 12.84 -10.26 0.16
C ILE A 146 11.92 -10.63 -1.00
N GLN A 147 10.62 -10.29 -0.90
CA GLN A 147 9.63 -10.64 -1.91
C GLN A 147 9.98 -10.10 -3.30
N ASN A 148 10.54 -8.91 -3.37
CA ASN A 148 10.91 -8.26 -4.62
C ASN A 148 12.34 -8.58 -5.08
N GLY A 149 13.08 -9.45 -4.38
CA GLY A 149 14.46 -9.78 -4.69
C GLY A 149 15.46 -8.62 -4.51
N MET A 150 15.07 -7.57 -3.77
CA MET A 150 15.87 -6.34 -3.63
C MET A 150 16.90 -6.40 -2.49
N LEU A 151 16.78 -7.36 -1.58
CA LEU A 151 17.63 -7.40 -0.39
C LEU A 151 19.12 -7.55 -0.72
N SER A 152 19.46 -8.38 -1.69
CA SER A 152 20.86 -8.57 -2.15
C SER A 152 21.47 -7.31 -2.75
N TYR A 153 20.68 -6.55 -3.50
CA TYR A 153 21.12 -5.27 -4.08
C TYR A 153 21.39 -4.21 -3.03
N MET A 154 20.51 -4.13 -2.02
CA MET A 154 20.69 -3.18 -0.91
C MET A 154 21.94 -3.49 -0.09
N ASN A 155 22.21 -4.76 0.18
CA ASN A 155 23.43 -5.19 0.88
C ASN A 155 24.70 -4.86 0.06
N ALA A 156 24.66 -5.01 -1.26
CA ALA A 156 25.76 -4.66 -2.14
C ALA A 156 26.03 -3.15 -2.23
N MET A 157 25.00 -2.31 -2.04
CA MET A 157 25.14 -0.84 -2.00
C MET A 157 25.70 -0.33 -0.66
N ALA A 158 25.56 -1.12 0.42
CA ALA A 158 26.01 -0.76 1.76
C ALA A 158 27.44 -1.20 2.07
N SER A 159 28.04 -2.02 1.16
CA SER A 159 29.44 -2.48 1.25
C SER A 159 30.39 -1.57 0.47
#